data_8e1a0193419d9147200730716f31c279
#
_entry.id   8e1a0193419d9147200730716f31c279
#
_cell.length_a   1.000
_cell.length_b   1.000
_cell.length_c   1.000
_cell.angle_alpha   90.00
_cell.angle_beta   90.00
_cell.angle_gamma   90.00
#
_symmetry.space_group_name_H-M   'P 1'
#
loop_
_entity.id
_entity.type
_entity.pdbx_description
1 polymer ?
#
loop_
_entity_poly.entity_id
_entity_poly.type
_entity_poly.pdbx_seq_one_letter_code
_entity_poly.pdbx_strand_id
1 'polypeptide(L)'
;SSYDACMFVGYHAKKGTLEGVMSHTYSGGNIESLHVNGMEVGETGLNARIAAHHGVPLAFLAGDVATTKEAKEVNPGIVTVAVKDAIGRMSAKCLHPEVAREEIRKGAANAARLKLKPMAIKAPVELLIRFTDARRADAAAFIPTTERVDGKTIRLVAPDMIVAYHGFIAAVLCGTAVS
;
A
#
# COMPACT_ATOMS: atom_id res chain seq x y z
N SER A 1 -8.69 13.71 14.00
CA SER A 1 -9.61 12.88 13.20
C SER A 1 -10.90 12.61 13.99
N SER A 2 -12.04 12.46 13.29
CA SER A 2 -13.29 11.97 13.86
C SER A 2 -13.46 10.46 13.70
N TYR A 3 -12.44 9.76 13.19
CA TYR A 3 -12.45 8.31 12.96
C TYR A 3 -11.51 7.63 13.95
N ASP A 4 -11.97 6.50 14.51
CA ASP A 4 -11.22 5.71 15.50
C ASP A 4 -10.36 4.59 14.85
N ALA A 5 -10.72 4.15 13.63
CA ALA A 5 -10.01 3.13 12.88
C ALA A 5 -10.32 3.19 11.40
N CYS A 6 -9.41 2.68 10.56
CA CYS A 6 -9.69 2.39 9.17
C CYS A 6 -9.67 0.87 8.90
N MET A 7 -10.41 0.46 7.87
CA MET A 7 -10.58 -0.93 7.46
C MET A 7 -10.41 -1.04 5.94
N PHE A 8 -9.58 -1.98 5.50
CA PHE A 8 -9.32 -2.23 4.08
C PHE A 8 -10.01 -3.51 3.63
N VAL A 9 -10.83 -3.42 2.58
CA VAL A 9 -11.57 -4.57 2.05
C VAL A 9 -11.29 -4.71 0.55
N GLY A 10 -10.99 -5.94 0.12
CA GLY A 10 -10.66 -6.23 -1.27
C GLY A 10 -9.23 -5.88 -1.65
N TYR A 11 -8.34 -5.76 -0.69
CA TYR A 11 -6.92 -5.46 -0.91
C TYR A 11 -6.15 -6.64 -1.49
N HIS A 12 -4.99 -6.35 -2.02
CA HIS A 12 -4.03 -7.26 -2.65
C HIS A 12 -2.62 -6.95 -2.16
N ALA A 13 -1.68 -7.87 -2.36
CA ALA A 13 -0.28 -7.69 -2.00
C ALA A 13 0.45 -6.74 -2.97
N LYS A 14 1.57 -6.17 -2.52
CA LYS A 14 2.46 -5.33 -3.33
C LYS A 14 2.97 -6.07 -4.57
N LYS A 15 3.42 -5.30 -5.56
CA LYS A 15 3.97 -5.84 -6.81
C LYS A 15 5.12 -6.83 -6.54
N GLY A 16 5.15 -7.90 -7.31
CA GLY A 16 6.20 -8.92 -7.22
C GLY A 16 6.01 -9.94 -6.10
N THR A 17 4.96 -9.83 -5.27
CA THR A 17 4.69 -10.81 -4.22
C THR A 17 4.33 -12.16 -4.83
N LEU A 18 5.09 -13.20 -4.44
CA LEU A 18 4.77 -14.58 -4.78
C LEU A 18 3.41 -14.95 -4.19
N GLU A 19 2.60 -15.67 -4.97
CA GLU A 19 1.24 -16.09 -4.56
C GLU A 19 0.31 -14.91 -4.21
N GLY A 20 0.57 -13.71 -4.76
CA GLY A 20 -0.31 -12.55 -4.65
C GLY A 20 -1.27 -12.44 -5.83
N VAL A 21 -2.59 -12.42 -5.55
CA VAL A 21 -3.62 -12.26 -6.59
C VAL A 21 -3.61 -10.82 -7.10
N MET A 22 -3.40 -10.64 -8.41
CA MET A 22 -3.33 -9.34 -9.06
C MET A 22 -2.34 -8.36 -8.39
N SER A 23 -1.26 -8.88 -7.78
CA SER A 23 -0.28 -8.09 -7.04
C SER A 23 0.25 -6.92 -7.87
N HIS A 24 0.16 -5.71 -7.33
CA HIS A 24 0.65 -4.47 -7.93
C HIS A 24 0.80 -3.39 -6.84
N THR A 25 1.38 -2.25 -7.21
CA THR A 25 1.50 -1.09 -6.32
C THR A 25 1.02 0.13 -7.08
N TYR A 26 -0.18 0.63 -6.78
CA TYR A 26 -0.91 1.74 -7.39
C TYR A 26 -1.09 1.62 -8.91
N SER A 27 -0.01 1.69 -9.66
CA SER A 27 -0.01 1.56 -11.11
C SER A 27 0.92 0.44 -11.52
N GLY A 28 0.37 -0.77 -11.71
CA GLY A 28 1.14 -1.97 -12.00
C GLY A 28 1.98 -1.91 -13.27
N GLY A 29 1.59 -1.06 -14.23
CA GLY A 29 2.36 -0.80 -15.45
C GLY A 29 3.49 0.24 -15.25
N ASN A 30 3.40 1.09 -14.24
CA ASN A 30 4.34 2.21 -14.05
C ASN A 30 5.30 1.98 -12.89
N ILE A 31 4.79 1.50 -11.75
CA ILE A 31 5.58 1.36 -10.52
C ILE A 31 6.12 -0.07 -10.40
N GLU A 32 7.42 -0.19 -10.23
CA GLU A 32 8.10 -1.45 -9.92
C GLU A 32 8.15 -1.70 -8.43
N SER A 33 8.60 -0.71 -7.64
CA SER A 33 8.58 -0.76 -6.17
C SER A 33 8.46 0.63 -5.59
N LEU A 34 7.94 0.70 -4.37
CA LEU A 34 7.86 1.91 -3.56
C LEU A 34 8.44 1.63 -2.18
N HIS A 35 9.37 2.47 -1.73
CA HIS A 35 9.88 2.42 -0.36
C HIS A 35 9.51 3.70 0.37
N VAL A 36 9.12 3.57 1.62
CA VAL A 36 8.87 4.67 2.55
C VAL A 36 9.82 4.53 3.73
N ASN A 37 10.71 5.49 3.90
CA ASN A 37 11.76 5.47 4.93
C ASN A 37 12.56 4.14 4.95
N GLY A 38 12.94 3.67 3.77
CA GLY A 38 13.73 2.45 3.57
C GLY A 38 12.93 1.14 3.60
N MET A 39 11.62 1.16 3.94
CA MET A 39 10.77 -0.04 3.94
C MET A 39 10.01 -0.13 2.63
N GLU A 40 10.12 -1.25 1.91
CA GLU A 40 9.30 -1.51 0.74
C GLU A 40 7.83 -1.73 1.13
N VAL A 41 6.93 -1.01 0.46
CA VAL A 41 5.49 -1.04 0.74
C VAL A 41 4.65 -1.21 -0.51
N GLY A 42 3.51 -1.87 -0.34
CA GLY A 42 2.38 -1.82 -1.27
C GLY A 42 1.38 -0.75 -0.85
N GLU A 43 0.18 -0.84 -1.40
CA GLU A 43 -0.93 0.06 -1.06
C GLU A 43 -1.35 -0.08 0.41
N THR A 44 -1.31 -1.30 0.95
CA THR A 44 -1.56 -1.55 2.38
C THR A 44 -0.65 -0.69 3.26
N GLY A 45 0.66 -0.74 3.01
CA GLY A 45 1.65 -0.03 3.81
C GLY A 45 1.61 1.49 3.62
N LEU A 46 1.39 1.97 2.40
CA LEU A 46 1.28 3.39 2.10
C LEU A 46 0.01 4.00 2.70
N ASN A 47 -1.16 3.38 2.45
CA ASN A 47 -2.45 3.88 2.92
C ASN A 47 -2.59 3.79 4.45
N ALA A 48 -1.98 2.78 5.08
CA ALA A 48 -1.91 2.72 6.55
C ALA A 48 -1.12 3.90 7.14
N ARG A 49 -0.05 4.35 6.47
CA ARG A 49 0.72 5.53 6.88
C ARG A 49 -0.05 6.83 6.68
N ILE A 50 -0.82 6.94 5.60
CA ILE A 50 -1.72 8.09 5.38
C ILE A 50 -2.77 8.16 6.50
N ALA A 51 -3.40 7.03 6.82
CA ALA A 51 -4.35 6.97 7.94
C ALA A 51 -3.69 7.33 9.28
N ALA A 52 -2.49 6.81 9.54
CA ALA A 52 -1.74 7.09 10.75
C ALA A 52 -1.32 8.57 10.88
N HIS A 53 -1.03 9.27 9.77
CA HIS A 53 -0.79 10.73 9.77
C HIS A 53 -1.99 11.49 10.35
N HIS A 54 -3.20 11.00 10.10
CA HIS A 54 -4.43 11.57 10.67
C HIS A 54 -4.80 10.99 12.03
N GLY A 55 -3.92 10.22 12.66
CA GLY A 55 -4.17 9.61 13.97
C GLY A 55 -5.10 8.40 13.92
N VAL A 56 -5.31 7.79 12.75
CA VAL A 56 -6.23 6.66 12.55
C VAL A 56 -5.44 5.37 12.35
N PRO A 57 -5.58 4.35 13.21
CA PRO A 57 -4.91 3.07 13.02
C PRO A 57 -5.62 2.22 11.95
N LEU A 58 -4.83 1.44 11.19
CA LEU A 58 -5.37 0.36 10.36
C LEU A 58 -5.72 -0.83 11.28
N ALA A 59 -7.02 -1.14 11.43
CA ALA A 59 -7.53 -2.15 12.33
C ALA A 59 -7.95 -3.45 11.66
N PHE A 60 -8.30 -3.40 10.37
CA PHE A 60 -8.83 -4.55 9.63
C PHE A 60 -8.34 -4.57 8.19
N LEU A 61 -8.04 -5.77 7.68
CA LEU A 61 -7.84 -5.98 6.26
C LEU A 61 -8.43 -7.32 5.79
N ALA A 62 -9.17 -7.30 4.68
CA ALA A 62 -9.61 -8.49 3.96
C ALA A 62 -9.07 -8.49 2.53
N GLY A 63 -8.50 -9.62 2.11
CA GLY A 63 -7.91 -9.78 0.79
C GLY A 63 -7.48 -11.23 0.50
N ASP A 64 -6.40 -11.42 -0.25
CA ASP A 64 -5.78 -12.72 -0.42
C ASP A 64 -4.86 -13.08 0.76
N VAL A 65 -4.38 -14.33 0.79
CA VAL A 65 -3.47 -14.81 1.85
C VAL A 65 -2.20 -13.96 1.91
N ALA A 66 -1.64 -13.57 0.76
CA ALA A 66 -0.40 -12.81 0.70
C ALA A 66 -0.57 -11.40 1.30
N THR A 67 -1.66 -10.69 0.94
CA THR A 67 -1.91 -9.35 1.49
C THR A 67 -2.23 -9.38 2.98
N THR A 68 -2.82 -10.47 3.52
CA THR A 68 -3.02 -10.60 4.97
C THR A 68 -1.70 -10.75 5.74
N LYS A 69 -0.69 -11.38 5.15
CA LYS A 69 0.68 -11.44 5.69
C LYS A 69 1.33 -10.06 5.66
N GLU A 70 1.27 -9.36 4.51
CA GLU A 70 1.78 -8.00 4.35
C GLU A 70 1.14 -7.03 5.38
N ALA A 71 -0.17 -7.13 5.61
CA ALA A 71 -0.86 -6.29 6.58
C ALA A 71 -0.36 -6.51 8.02
N LYS A 72 -0.02 -7.74 8.40
CA LYS A 72 0.56 -8.06 9.71
C LYS A 72 1.99 -7.55 9.88
N GLU A 73 2.77 -7.45 8.80
CA GLU A 73 4.08 -6.79 8.83
C GLU A 73 3.93 -5.29 9.08
N VAL A 74 2.89 -4.66 8.51
CA VAL A 74 2.57 -3.23 8.70
C VAL A 74 2.05 -2.96 10.12
N ASN A 75 1.15 -3.80 10.62
CA ASN A 75 0.58 -3.70 11.96
C ASN A 75 0.32 -5.11 12.54
N PRO A 76 1.18 -5.62 13.45
CA PRO A 76 1.00 -6.95 14.04
C PRO A 76 -0.33 -7.14 14.80
N GLY A 77 -0.95 -6.07 15.27
CA GLY A 77 -2.23 -6.11 15.99
C GLY A 77 -3.48 -6.11 15.10
N ILE A 78 -3.31 -6.03 13.78
CA ILE A 78 -4.45 -5.98 12.83
C ILE A 78 -5.24 -7.28 12.79
N VAL A 79 -6.55 -7.17 12.68
CA VAL A 79 -7.41 -8.33 12.31
C VAL A 79 -7.37 -8.50 10.80
N THR A 80 -7.09 -9.70 10.34
CA THR A 80 -7.05 -10.01 8.89
C THR A 80 -7.97 -11.17 8.55
N VAL A 81 -8.58 -11.11 7.36
CA VAL A 81 -9.42 -12.18 6.79
C VAL A 81 -8.96 -12.50 5.38
N ALA A 82 -8.46 -13.71 5.17
CA ALA A 82 -8.14 -14.21 3.83
C ALA A 82 -9.41 -14.80 3.21
N VAL A 83 -9.89 -14.20 2.12
CA VAL A 83 -11.09 -14.65 1.38
C VAL A 83 -10.75 -15.37 0.08
N LYS A 84 -9.47 -15.39 -0.29
CA LYS A 84 -8.97 -16.07 -1.49
C LYS A 84 -7.52 -16.49 -1.29
N ASP A 85 -7.14 -17.54 -1.98
CA ASP A 85 -5.79 -18.08 -2.03
C ASP A 85 -5.32 -18.11 -3.49
N ALA A 86 -4.13 -17.63 -3.76
CA ALA A 86 -3.62 -17.53 -5.12
C ALA A 86 -3.23 -18.93 -5.65
N ILE A 87 -3.65 -19.22 -6.87
CA ILE A 87 -3.10 -20.30 -7.69
C ILE A 87 -2.02 -19.73 -8.61
N GLY A 88 -2.16 -18.48 -8.96
CA GLY A 88 -1.24 -17.66 -9.72
C GLY A 88 -1.71 -16.22 -9.71
N ARG A 89 -0.91 -15.31 -10.31
CA ARG A 89 -1.22 -13.88 -10.26
C ARG A 89 -2.62 -13.52 -10.77
N MET A 90 -3.16 -14.25 -11.74
CA MET A 90 -4.46 -13.99 -12.38
C MET A 90 -5.52 -15.05 -12.05
N SER A 91 -5.24 -15.95 -11.10
CA SER A 91 -6.15 -17.01 -10.71
C SER A 91 -6.11 -17.28 -9.22
N ALA A 92 -7.25 -17.59 -8.63
CA ALA A 92 -7.38 -17.82 -7.21
C ALA A 92 -8.47 -18.86 -6.89
N LYS A 93 -8.27 -19.57 -5.78
CA LYS A 93 -9.31 -20.30 -5.08
C LYS A 93 -10.00 -19.35 -4.11
N CYS A 94 -11.25 -19.01 -4.37
CA CYS A 94 -12.03 -18.09 -3.53
C CYS A 94 -12.95 -18.85 -2.57
N LEU A 95 -13.21 -18.25 -1.41
CA LEU A 95 -14.34 -18.67 -0.58
C LEU A 95 -15.66 -18.40 -1.31
N HIS A 96 -16.70 -19.19 -1.00
CA HIS A 96 -18.06 -18.88 -1.48
C HIS A 96 -18.43 -17.45 -1.03
N PRO A 97 -19.09 -16.63 -1.87
CA PRO A 97 -19.35 -15.22 -1.55
C PRO A 97 -20.08 -15.00 -0.22
N GLU A 98 -21.00 -15.86 0.16
CA GLU A 98 -21.71 -15.76 1.44
C GLU A 98 -20.78 -16.01 2.63
N VAL A 99 -19.89 -17.01 2.52
CA VAL A 99 -18.88 -17.31 3.55
C VAL A 99 -17.89 -16.14 3.66
N ALA A 100 -17.41 -15.62 2.52
CA ALA A 100 -16.49 -14.48 2.50
C ALA A 100 -17.11 -13.24 3.18
N ARG A 101 -18.37 -12.92 2.86
CA ARG A 101 -19.08 -11.79 3.49
C ARG A 101 -19.24 -11.96 4.99
N GLU A 102 -19.59 -13.17 5.44
CA GLU A 102 -19.74 -13.45 6.86
C GLU A 102 -18.42 -13.36 7.62
N GLU A 103 -17.32 -13.90 7.07
CA GLU A 103 -15.99 -13.80 7.68
C GLU A 103 -15.49 -12.35 7.73
N ILE A 104 -15.70 -11.56 6.66
CA ILE A 104 -15.40 -10.12 6.64
C ILE A 104 -16.22 -9.40 7.73
N ARG A 105 -17.52 -9.66 7.83
CA ARG A 105 -18.40 -9.04 8.83
C ARG A 105 -17.94 -9.33 10.25
N LYS A 106 -17.61 -10.59 10.56
CA LYS A 106 -17.08 -11.01 11.86
C LYS A 106 -15.74 -10.36 12.16
N GLY A 107 -14.81 -10.40 11.20
CA GLY A 107 -13.48 -9.81 11.35
C GLY A 107 -13.55 -8.30 11.58
N ALA A 108 -14.36 -7.58 10.80
CA ALA A 108 -14.56 -6.14 10.97
C ALA A 108 -15.20 -5.80 12.33
N ALA A 109 -16.20 -6.58 12.77
CA ALA A 109 -16.81 -6.39 14.09
C ALA A 109 -15.83 -6.63 15.25
N ASN A 110 -14.91 -7.59 15.10
CA ASN A 110 -13.83 -7.81 16.08
C ASN A 110 -12.83 -6.65 16.06
N ALA A 111 -12.41 -6.21 14.88
CA ALA A 111 -11.49 -5.09 14.73
C ALA A 111 -12.04 -3.77 15.33
N ALA A 112 -13.34 -3.52 15.19
CA ALA A 112 -13.99 -2.33 15.74
C ALA A 112 -13.96 -2.25 17.28
N ARG A 113 -13.68 -3.36 17.97
CA ARG A 113 -13.53 -3.42 19.43
C ARG A 113 -12.10 -3.21 19.90
N LEU A 114 -11.13 -3.22 18.97
CA LEU A 114 -9.72 -3.07 19.30
C LEU A 114 -9.39 -1.60 19.54
N LYS A 115 -8.57 -1.35 20.56
CA LYS A 115 -7.99 -0.02 20.82
C LYS A 115 -6.55 -0.02 20.30
N LEU A 116 -6.41 0.03 18.98
CA LEU A 116 -5.09 0.11 18.35
C LEU A 116 -4.58 1.54 18.37
N LYS A 117 -3.25 1.66 18.40
CA LYS A 117 -2.58 2.95 18.18
C LYS A 117 -2.18 3.07 16.72
N PRO A 118 -2.26 4.29 16.13
CA PRO A 118 -1.70 4.52 14.81
C PRO A 118 -0.20 4.25 14.83
N MET A 119 0.33 3.76 13.72
CA MET A 119 1.76 3.54 13.56
C MET A 119 2.53 4.86 13.63
N ALA A 120 3.75 4.83 14.17
CA ALA A 120 4.62 6.00 14.17
C ALA A 120 5.18 6.26 12.76
N ILE A 121 5.18 7.51 12.34
CA ILE A 121 5.76 7.95 11.08
C ILE A 121 6.97 8.82 11.41
N LYS A 122 8.15 8.42 10.95
CA LYS A 122 9.37 9.21 11.09
C LYS A 122 9.36 10.32 10.03
N ALA A 123 9.49 11.55 10.46
CA ALA A 123 9.73 12.71 9.58
C ALA A 123 11.22 13.09 9.57
N PRO A 124 11.76 13.66 8.47
CA PRO A 124 11.10 13.77 7.17
C PRO A 124 10.79 12.41 6.55
N VAL A 125 9.77 12.36 5.68
CA VAL A 125 9.39 11.14 4.96
C VAL A 125 10.18 11.07 3.66
N GLU A 126 10.93 10.01 3.50
CA GLU A 126 11.63 9.70 2.26
C GLU A 126 10.86 8.65 1.47
N LEU A 127 10.66 8.91 0.18
CA LEU A 127 10.16 7.94 -0.78
C LEU A 127 11.26 7.61 -1.79
N LEU A 128 11.48 6.30 -2.03
CA LEU A 128 12.18 5.83 -3.24
C LEU A 128 11.13 5.19 -4.14
N ILE A 129 10.95 5.76 -5.32
CA ILE A 129 9.95 5.33 -6.30
C ILE A 129 10.70 4.75 -7.50
N ARG A 130 10.63 3.43 -7.68
CA ARG A 130 11.21 2.74 -8.81
C ARG A 130 10.14 2.49 -9.86
N PHE A 131 10.40 2.96 -11.07
CA PHE A 131 9.53 2.77 -12.23
C PHE A 131 9.91 1.52 -13.03
N THR A 132 8.98 1.03 -13.82
CA THR A 132 9.20 -0.09 -14.74
C THR A 132 10.11 0.29 -15.92
N ASP A 133 10.16 1.58 -16.27
CA ASP A 133 10.90 2.10 -17.41
C ASP A 133 11.59 3.42 -17.08
N ALA A 134 12.76 3.68 -17.69
CA ALA A 134 13.55 4.89 -17.44
C ALA A 134 12.84 6.18 -17.87
N ARG A 135 12.06 6.17 -18.98
CA ARG A 135 11.30 7.34 -19.45
C ARG A 135 10.33 7.86 -18.40
N ARG A 136 9.73 6.95 -17.62
CA ARG A 136 8.79 7.30 -16.53
C ARG A 136 9.51 8.01 -15.40
N ALA A 137 10.71 7.55 -15.07
CA ALA A 137 11.54 8.19 -14.08
C ALA A 137 12.09 9.54 -14.56
N ASP A 138 12.38 9.68 -15.87
CA ASP A 138 12.75 10.96 -16.48
C ASP A 138 11.60 11.97 -16.37
N ALA A 139 10.37 11.58 -16.72
CA ALA A 139 9.21 12.43 -16.59
C ALA A 139 8.92 12.84 -15.13
N ALA A 140 9.03 11.91 -14.19
CA ALA A 140 8.82 12.18 -12.77
C ALA A 140 9.92 13.08 -12.16
N ALA A 141 11.14 13.08 -12.74
CA ALA A 141 12.23 13.94 -12.30
C ALA A 141 12.03 15.45 -12.60
N PHE A 142 10.99 15.81 -13.40
CA PHE A 142 10.60 17.22 -13.54
C PHE A 142 9.89 17.79 -12.30
N ILE A 143 9.50 16.95 -11.34
CA ILE A 143 8.93 17.41 -10.08
C ILE A 143 10.06 18.04 -9.23
N PRO A 144 9.96 19.33 -8.85
CA PRO A 144 11.11 20.08 -8.24
C PRO A 144 11.69 19.47 -6.96
N THR A 145 10.91 18.63 -6.27
CA THR A 145 11.32 18.00 -5.00
C THR A 145 11.91 16.60 -5.17
N THR A 146 12.16 16.17 -6.40
CA THR A 146 12.68 14.83 -6.71
C THR A 146 14.15 14.88 -7.15
N GLU A 147 14.84 13.79 -6.87
CA GLU A 147 16.24 13.55 -7.27
C GLU A 147 16.32 12.18 -7.97
N ARG A 148 17.09 12.10 -9.06
CA ARG A 148 17.38 10.82 -9.73
C ARG A 148 18.42 10.05 -8.92
N VAL A 149 18.07 8.80 -8.58
CA VAL A 149 18.97 7.89 -7.85
C VAL A 149 19.69 6.94 -8.83
N ASP A 150 18.93 6.40 -9.77
CA ASP A 150 19.45 5.53 -10.84
C ASP A 150 18.59 5.67 -12.11
N GLY A 151 18.85 4.83 -13.12
CA GLY A 151 18.13 4.87 -14.40
C GLY A 151 16.61 4.76 -14.31
N LYS A 152 16.05 4.22 -13.23
CA LYS A 152 14.60 3.99 -13.07
C LYS A 152 14.03 4.50 -11.74
N THR A 153 14.86 5.05 -10.85
CA THR A 153 14.44 5.40 -9.48
C THR A 153 14.60 6.89 -9.23
N ILE A 154 13.56 7.48 -8.68
CA ILE A 154 13.61 8.82 -8.09
C ILE A 154 13.51 8.73 -6.57
N ARG A 155 14.13 9.68 -5.90
CA ARG A 155 14.00 9.96 -4.48
C ARG A 155 13.19 11.22 -4.29
N LEU A 156 12.27 11.20 -3.33
CA LEU A 156 11.49 12.36 -2.89
C LEU A 156 11.57 12.45 -1.37
N VAL A 157 11.84 13.64 -0.84
CA VAL A 157 11.83 13.89 0.61
C VAL A 157 10.79 14.96 0.91
N ALA A 158 9.92 14.66 1.87
CA ALA A 158 8.82 15.52 2.24
C ALA A 158 8.75 15.73 3.77
N PRO A 159 8.21 16.87 4.25
CA PRO A 159 8.12 17.14 5.68
C PRO A 159 7.17 16.18 6.41
N ASP A 160 6.18 15.66 5.73
CA ASP A 160 5.18 14.74 6.30
C ASP A 160 4.63 13.76 5.26
N MET A 161 3.77 12.85 5.72
CA MET A 161 3.23 11.76 4.90
C MET A 161 2.27 12.24 3.81
N ILE A 162 1.53 13.32 4.04
CA ILE A 162 0.55 13.84 3.06
C ILE A 162 1.28 14.53 1.91
N VAL A 163 2.29 15.35 2.20
CA VAL A 163 3.14 15.96 1.17
C VAL A 163 3.88 14.88 0.38
N ALA A 164 4.41 13.85 1.06
CA ALA A 164 5.02 12.70 0.40
C ALA A 164 4.05 11.98 -0.54
N TYR A 165 2.82 11.73 -0.07
CA TYR A 165 1.77 11.08 -0.87
C TYR A 165 1.40 11.91 -2.12
N HIS A 166 1.21 13.22 -1.98
CA HIS A 166 0.93 14.10 -3.12
C HIS A 166 2.08 14.05 -4.14
N GLY A 167 3.33 14.08 -3.67
CA GLY A 167 4.51 13.92 -4.53
C GLY A 167 4.54 12.55 -5.23
N PHE A 168 4.19 11.48 -4.54
CA PHE A 168 4.06 10.15 -5.12
C PHE A 168 3.00 10.09 -6.22
N ILE A 169 1.80 10.63 -5.97
CA ILE A 169 0.72 10.66 -6.97
C ILE A 169 1.14 11.50 -8.19
N ALA A 170 1.78 12.65 -7.97
CA ALA A 170 2.31 13.46 -9.07
C ALA A 170 3.33 12.66 -9.91
N ALA A 171 4.23 11.91 -9.27
CA ALA A 171 5.22 11.06 -9.94
C ALA A 171 4.56 9.93 -10.74
N VAL A 172 3.50 9.30 -10.21
CA VAL A 172 2.70 8.28 -10.94
C VAL A 172 2.04 8.89 -12.17
N LEU A 173 1.44 10.08 -12.05
CA LEU A 173 0.77 10.77 -13.17
C LEU A 173 1.78 11.18 -14.24
N CYS A 174 2.93 11.75 -13.88
CA CYS A 174 4.01 12.07 -14.82
C CYS A 174 4.51 10.82 -15.56
N GLY A 175 4.74 9.72 -14.83
CA GLY A 175 5.15 8.44 -15.41
C GLY A 175 4.08 7.81 -16.33
N THR A 176 2.80 8.09 -16.09
CA THR A 176 1.70 7.62 -16.96
C THR A 176 1.64 8.41 -18.27
N ALA A 177 1.95 9.69 -18.25
CA ALA A 177 1.87 10.56 -19.42
C ALA A 177 2.88 10.19 -20.53
N VAL A 178 3.90 9.39 -20.24
CA VAL A 178 4.96 8.96 -21.19
C VAL A 178 4.88 7.47 -21.53
N SER A 179 3.70 6.87 -21.44
CA SER A 179 3.42 5.44 -21.76
C SER A 179 3.49 5.19 -23.27
#